data_52b3a370f2f8010ff309ec4cfc49a267
#
_entry.id   52b3a370f2f8010ff309ec4cfc49a267
#
_cell.length_a   1.000
_cell.length_b   1.000
_cell.length_c   1.000
_cell.angle_alpha   90.00
_cell.angle_beta   90.00
_cell.angle_gamma   90.00
#
_symmetry.space_group_name_H-M   'P 1'
#
loop_
_entity.id
_entity.type
_entity.pdbx_description
1 polymer ?
#
loop_
_entity_poly.entity_id
_entity_poly.type
_entity_poly.pdbx_seq_one_letter_code
_entity_poly.pdbx_strand_id
1 'polypeptide(L)'
;MILDAVTPLLIEHGQSVTTRQIAQCAGIAEATIFRAFDSKDDLLRAAMDRQLDPEPFRLELAALDRELPLEERVRAAVTPLRRRFAQVFALMTAVGQMGRPHTQPGAHEFTTLLADVLAPDLLRLTVAPERAAQVIRMIALAASVSHITAGAAFDDDELTALILYGILGCLTPPSATR
;
A
#
# COMPACT_ATOMS: atom_id res chain seq x y z
N MET A 1 -2.78 19.41 -6.05
CA MET A 1 -3.78 20.32 -5.45
C MET A 1 -5.23 19.88 -5.73
N ILE A 2 -5.79 19.92 -6.97
CA ILE A 2 -7.18 19.43 -7.20
C ILE A 2 -7.30 17.94 -6.88
N LEU A 3 -6.45 17.09 -7.45
CA LEU A 3 -6.48 15.65 -7.24
C LEU A 3 -6.25 15.24 -5.78
N ASP A 4 -5.50 16.02 -5.00
CA ASP A 4 -5.28 15.76 -3.57
C ASP A 4 -6.55 15.97 -2.75
N ALA A 5 -7.40 16.92 -3.14
CA ALA A 5 -8.69 17.19 -2.53
C ALA A 5 -9.75 16.13 -2.89
N VAL A 6 -9.62 15.48 -4.05
CA VAL A 6 -10.59 14.47 -4.50
C VAL A 6 -10.51 13.19 -3.68
N THR A 7 -9.31 12.70 -3.39
CA THR A 7 -9.11 11.38 -2.76
C THR A 7 -9.85 11.22 -1.43
N PRO A 8 -9.71 12.12 -0.43
CA PRO A 8 -10.44 11.98 0.83
C PRO A 8 -11.96 12.06 0.65
N LEU A 9 -12.44 12.95 -0.22
CA LEU A 9 -13.87 13.07 -0.52
C LEU A 9 -14.42 11.84 -1.25
N LEU A 10 -13.60 11.23 -2.11
CA LEU A 10 -13.98 10.00 -2.81
C LEU A 10 -14.09 8.81 -1.84
N ILE A 11 -13.20 8.73 -0.85
CA ILE A 11 -13.27 7.71 0.21
C ILE A 11 -14.51 7.90 1.08
N GLU A 12 -14.86 9.14 1.42
CA GLU A 12 -15.97 9.46 2.30
C GLU A 12 -17.36 9.35 1.60
N HIS A 13 -17.45 9.87 0.38
CA HIS A 13 -18.73 10.01 -0.33
C HIS A 13 -18.89 9.08 -1.54
N GLY A 14 -17.85 8.32 -1.88
CA GLY A 14 -17.84 7.48 -3.06
C GLY A 14 -18.09 8.30 -4.33
N GLN A 15 -18.82 7.70 -5.25
CA GLN A 15 -19.18 8.34 -6.53
C GLN A 15 -20.20 9.49 -6.38
N SER A 16 -20.84 9.64 -5.22
CA SER A 16 -21.81 10.72 -4.98
C SER A 16 -21.14 12.08 -4.73
N VAL A 17 -19.81 12.11 -4.54
CA VAL A 17 -19.05 13.36 -4.43
C VAL A 17 -19.37 14.32 -5.57
N THR A 18 -19.58 15.60 -5.27
CA THR A 18 -19.90 16.63 -6.27
C THR A 18 -18.68 17.48 -6.59
N THR A 19 -18.63 18.02 -7.82
CA THR A 19 -17.59 18.98 -8.24
C THR A 19 -17.54 20.22 -7.34
N ARG A 20 -18.68 20.63 -6.81
CA ARG A 20 -18.79 21.73 -5.86
C ARG A 20 -18.08 21.42 -4.52
N GLN A 21 -18.26 20.19 -3.98
CA GLN A 21 -17.55 19.76 -2.77
C GLN A 21 -16.05 19.71 -3.01
N ILE A 22 -15.63 19.20 -4.17
CA ILE A 22 -14.22 19.13 -4.56
C ILE A 22 -13.63 20.54 -4.70
N ALA A 23 -14.31 21.46 -5.36
CA ALA A 23 -13.88 22.84 -5.53
C ALA A 23 -13.72 23.55 -4.16
N GLN A 24 -14.69 23.34 -3.26
CA GLN A 24 -14.66 23.89 -1.91
C GLN A 24 -13.49 23.34 -1.09
N CYS A 25 -13.24 22.02 -1.14
CA CYS A 25 -12.13 21.38 -0.45
C CYS A 25 -10.77 21.84 -1.01
N ALA A 26 -10.67 22.02 -2.33
CA ALA A 26 -9.46 22.49 -3.01
C ALA A 26 -9.25 24.02 -2.89
N GLY A 27 -10.21 24.78 -2.36
CA GLY A 27 -10.13 26.23 -2.25
C GLY A 27 -10.15 26.97 -3.58
N ILE A 28 -10.86 26.44 -4.60
CA ILE A 28 -10.93 26.99 -5.95
C ILE A 28 -12.39 27.19 -6.42
N ALA A 29 -12.58 27.95 -7.49
CA ALA A 29 -13.88 28.03 -8.15
C ALA A 29 -14.18 26.74 -8.92
N GLU A 30 -15.44 26.28 -8.91
CA GLU A 30 -15.86 25.06 -9.64
C GLU A 30 -15.54 25.14 -11.14
N ALA A 31 -15.67 26.33 -11.75
CA ALA A 31 -15.29 26.55 -13.13
C ALA A 31 -13.80 26.22 -13.42
N THR A 32 -12.92 26.27 -12.41
CA THR A 32 -11.51 25.91 -12.56
C THR A 32 -11.34 24.41 -12.75
N ILE A 33 -12.20 23.59 -12.16
CA ILE A 33 -12.21 22.13 -12.35
C ILE A 33 -12.51 21.82 -13.82
N PHE A 34 -13.56 22.45 -14.39
CA PHE A 34 -13.98 22.22 -15.77
C PHE A 34 -13.04 22.82 -16.83
N ARG A 35 -12.06 23.64 -16.42
CA ARG A 35 -10.94 24.04 -17.30
C ARG A 35 -9.86 22.98 -17.41
N ALA A 36 -9.73 22.14 -16.38
CA ALA A 36 -8.68 21.13 -16.28
C ALA A 36 -9.18 19.72 -16.65
N PHE A 37 -10.48 19.47 -16.53
CA PHE A 37 -11.09 18.15 -16.74
C PHE A 37 -12.40 18.33 -17.51
N ASP A 38 -12.62 17.51 -18.53
CA ASP A 38 -13.80 17.61 -19.39
C ASP A 38 -15.10 17.19 -18.68
N SER A 39 -14.97 16.32 -17.67
CA SER A 39 -16.09 15.83 -16.88
C SER A 39 -15.69 15.52 -15.44
N LYS A 40 -16.70 15.34 -14.58
CA LYS A 40 -16.49 14.81 -13.22
C LYS A 40 -15.83 13.42 -13.28
N ASP A 41 -16.25 12.57 -14.20
CA ASP A 41 -15.71 11.20 -14.31
C ASP A 41 -14.24 11.21 -14.72
N ASP A 42 -13.80 12.13 -15.56
CA ASP A 42 -12.39 12.29 -15.91
C ASP A 42 -11.56 12.76 -14.73
N LEU A 43 -12.10 13.71 -13.93
CA LEU A 43 -11.47 14.15 -12.70
C LEU A 43 -11.31 12.99 -11.70
N LEU A 44 -12.39 12.21 -11.49
CA LEU A 44 -12.35 11.06 -10.58
C LEU A 44 -11.38 9.99 -11.07
N ARG A 45 -11.38 9.72 -12.38
CA ARG A 45 -10.42 8.77 -13.00
C ARG A 45 -8.99 9.22 -12.81
N ALA A 46 -8.68 10.48 -13.08
CA ALA A 46 -7.34 11.04 -12.88
C ALA A 46 -6.88 10.98 -11.41
N ALA A 47 -7.80 11.21 -10.47
CA ALA A 47 -7.50 11.06 -9.04
C ALA A 47 -7.23 9.61 -8.65
N MET A 48 -7.99 8.67 -9.19
CA MET A 48 -7.79 7.24 -9.00
C MET A 48 -6.44 6.79 -9.59
N ASP A 49 -6.14 7.16 -10.82
CA ASP A 49 -4.88 6.80 -11.49
C ASP A 49 -3.68 7.31 -10.70
N ARG A 50 -3.75 8.55 -10.22
CA ARG A 50 -2.70 9.11 -9.37
C ARG A 50 -2.55 8.37 -8.05
N GLN A 51 -3.66 7.99 -7.41
CA GLN A 51 -3.62 7.26 -6.14
C GLN A 51 -3.16 5.81 -6.32
N LEU A 52 -3.43 5.23 -7.48
CA LEU A 52 -3.01 3.88 -7.84
C LEU A 52 -1.60 3.84 -8.44
N ASP A 53 -0.99 5.00 -8.72
CA ASP A 53 0.38 5.09 -9.24
C ASP A 53 1.35 4.32 -8.30
N PRO A 54 2.05 3.30 -8.80
CA PRO A 54 2.99 2.52 -8.01
C PRO A 54 4.32 3.22 -7.78
N GLU A 55 4.64 4.25 -8.56
CA GLU A 55 5.98 4.85 -8.61
C GLU A 55 6.45 5.43 -7.26
N PRO A 56 5.65 6.21 -6.50
CA PRO A 56 6.07 6.72 -5.21
C PRO A 56 6.46 5.60 -4.24
N PHE A 57 5.69 4.51 -4.23
CA PHE A 57 5.97 3.35 -3.39
C PHE A 57 7.21 2.58 -3.85
N ARG A 58 7.42 2.46 -5.17
CA ARG A 58 8.60 1.85 -5.76
C ARG A 58 9.87 2.60 -5.34
N LEU A 59 9.84 3.93 -5.41
CA LEU A 59 10.96 4.78 -4.99
C LEU A 59 11.24 4.65 -3.48
N GLU A 60 10.19 4.59 -2.65
CA GLU A 60 10.31 4.39 -1.20
C GLU A 60 11.01 3.05 -0.88
N LEU A 61 10.62 1.96 -1.53
CA LEU A 61 11.27 0.65 -1.36
C LEU A 61 12.73 0.65 -1.89
N ALA A 62 12.96 1.29 -3.02
CA ALA A 62 14.30 1.36 -3.61
C ALA A 62 15.28 2.15 -2.75
N ALA A 63 14.79 3.15 -2.01
CA ALA A 63 15.57 4.01 -1.14
C ALA A 63 15.87 3.38 0.25
N LEU A 64 15.36 2.19 0.55
CA LEU A 64 15.64 1.54 1.82
C LEU A 64 17.12 1.25 1.98
N ASP A 65 17.65 1.60 3.16
CA ASP A 65 19.04 1.31 3.51
C ASP A 65 19.26 -0.19 3.66
N ARG A 66 20.17 -0.73 2.88
CA ARG A 66 20.51 -2.18 2.87
C ARG A 66 21.44 -2.57 4.02
N GLU A 67 22.07 -1.60 4.70
CA GLU A 67 22.96 -1.82 5.82
C GLU A 67 22.20 -1.98 7.15
N LEU A 68 20.93 -1.63 7.20
CA LEU A 68 20.09 -1.84 8.38
C LEU A 68 20.01 -3.34 8.75
N PRO A 69 19.88 -3.68 10.05
CA PRO A 69 19.53 -5.04 10.48
C PRO A 69 18.31 -5.57 9.74
N LEU A 70 18.27 -6.88 9.46
CA LEU A 70 17.19 -7.51 8.70
C LEU A 70 15.80 -7.17 9.24
N GLU A 71 15.64 -7.18 10.56
CA GLU A 71 14.39 -6.88 11.24
C GLU A 71 13.90 -5.46 10.94
N GLU A 72 14.81 -4.48 10.99
CA GLU A 72 14.51 -3.08 10.69
C GLU A 72 14.22 -2.88 9.21
N ARG A 73 14.96 -3.54 8.33
CA ARG A 73 14.74 -3.51 6.88
C ARG A 73 13.38 -4.08 6.50
N VAL A 74 13.01 -5.25 7.04
CA VAL A 74 11.72 -5.88 6.77
C VAL A 74 10.59 -4.99 7.29
N ARG A 75 10.70 -4.44 8.50
CA ARG A 75 9.73 -3.48 9.02
C ARG A 75 9.61 -2.24 8.14
N ALA A 76 10.73 -1.66 7.73
CA ALA A 76 10.76 -0.49 6.85
C ALA A 76 10.13 -0.76 5.47
N ALA A 77 10.11 -2.02 5.01
CA ALA A 77 9.42 -2.42 3.80
C ALA A 77 7.92 -2.73 4.03
N VAL A 78 7.59 -3.35 5.15
CA VAL A 78 6.21 -3.78 5.47
C VAL A 78 5.30 -2.60 5.77
N THR A 79 5.77 -1.60 6.50
CA THR A 79 4.98 -0.42 6.88
C THR A 79 4.42 0.34 5.67
N PRO A 80 5.22 0.78 4.69
CA PRO A 80 4.69 1.44 3.49
C PRO A 80 3.84 0.52 2.62
N LEU A 81 4.15 -0.78 2.59
CA LEU A 81 3.38 -1.78 1.85
C LEU A 81 1.96 -1.92 2.42
N ARG A 82 1.82 -2.02 3.74
CA ARG A 82 0.52 -2.03 4.42
C ARG A 82 -0.27 -0.76 4.17
N ARG A 83 0.38 0.40 4.34
CA ARG A 83 -0.24 1.70 4.06
C ARG A 83 -0.77 1.76 2.63
N ARG A 84 0.02 1.31 1.66
CA ARG A 84 -0.37 1.24 0.25
C ARG A 84 -1.58 0.34 0.03
N PHE A 85 -1.59 -0.86 0.58
CA PHE A 85 -2.73 -1.77 0.45
C PHE A 85 -3.99 -1.18 1.09
N ALA A 86 -3.90 -0.62 2.30
CA ALA A 86 -5.04 0.00 2.97
C ALA A 86 -5.64 1.15 2.12
N GLN A 87 -4.80 2.01 1.54
CA GLN A 87 -5.24 3.11 0.67
C GLN A 87 -5.92 2.59 -0.60
N VAL A 88 -5.34 1.60 -1.27
CA VAL A 88 -5.92 1.00 -2.48
C VAL A 88 -7.27 0.36 -2.16
N PHE A 89 -7.36 -0.39 -1.06
CA PHE A 89 -8.62 -1.03 -0.65
C PHE A 89 -9.69 -0.01 -0.27
N ALA A 90 -9.35 1.03 0.49
CA ALA A 90 -10.28 2.09 0.85
C ALA A 90 -10.87 2.76 -0.41
N LEU A 91 -10.01 3.08 -1.38
CA LEU A 91 -10.42 3.66 -2.64
C LEU A 91 -11.31 2.72 -3.45
N MET A 92 -10.92 1.46 -3.61
CA MET A 92 -11.70 0.46 -4.36
C MET A 92 -13.07 0.21 -3.72
N THR A 93 -13.14 0.21 -2.40
CA THR A 93 -14.41 0.05 -1.66
C THR A 93 -15.31 1.26 -1.87
N ALA A 94 -14.76 2.47 -1.81
CA ALA A 94 -15.51 3.72 -1.97
C ALA A 94 -16.08 3.90 -3.37
N VAL A 95 -15.34 3.48 -4.39
CA VAL A 95 -15.74 3.65 -5.81
C VAL A 95 -16.67 2.53 -6.28
N GLY A 96 -16.77 1.43 -5.50
CA GLY A 96 -17.49 0.25 -5.95
C GLY A 96 -16.78 -0.48 -7.09
N GLN A 97 -17.46 -1.40 -7.76
CA GLN A 97 -16.87 -2.18 -8.86
C GLN A 97 -16.65 -1.40 -10.17
N MET A 98 -16.41 -0.12 -10.13
CA MET A 98 -15.99 0.63 -11.30
C MET A 98 -14.56 0.25 -11.68
N GLY A 99 -14.49 -0.74 -12.54
CA GLY A 99 -13.25 -1.14 -13.20
C GLY A 99 -12.18 -1.62 -12.22
N ARG A 100 -12.01 -2.93 -12.14
CA ARG A 100 -10.70 -3.46 -11.70
C ARG A 100 -9.63 -2.67 -12.44
N PRO A 101 -8.59 -2.17 -11.76
CA PRO A 101 -7.43 -1.71 -12.47
C PRO A 101 -7.03 -2.85 -13.41
N HIS A 102 -7.08 -2.59 -14.71
CA HIS A 102 -6.58 -3.53 -15.69
C HIS A 102 -5.16 -3.83 -15.26
N THR A 103 -4.89 -5.08 -14.86
CA THR A 103 -3.57 -5.63 -14.51
C THR A 103 -2.65 -4.59 -13.89
N GLN A 104 -2.42 -4.65 -12.58
CA GLN A 104 -1.38 -3.82 -11.98
C GLN A 104 -0.05 -4.17 -12.66
N PRO A 105 0.45 -3.35 -13.61
CA PRO A 105 1.82 -3.47 -14.05
C PRO A 105 2.65 -3.19 -12.80
N GLY A 106 3.51 -4.11 -12.39
CA GLY A 106 4.35 -3.87 -11.23
C GLY A 106 4.26 -4.88 -10.10
N ALA A 107 3.30 -5.80 -10.08
CA ALA A 107 3.27 -6.83 -9.03
C ALA A 107 4.57 -7.67 -9.01
N HIS A 108 5.14 -7.92 -10.17
CA HIS A 108 6.43 -8.60 -10.30
C HIS A 108 7.60 -7.69 -9.88
N GLU A 109 7.57 -6.43 -10.28
CA GLU A 109 8.58 -5.44 -9.93
C GLU A 109 8.66 -5.22 -8.40
N PHE A 110 7.52 -5.11 -7.72
CA PHE A 110 7.50 -5.04 -6.25
C PHE A 110 8.04 -6.29 -5.57
N THR A 111 7.81 -7.46 -6.16
CA THR A 111 8.38 -8.70 -5.63
C THR A 111 9.90 -8.69 -5.79
N THR A 112 10.42 -8.18 -6.90
CA THR A 112 11.86 -8.03 -7.14
C THR A 112 12.47 -7.04 -6.14
N LEU A 113 11.87 -5.85 -5.97
CA LEU A 113 12.37 -4.87 -5.01
C LEU A 113 12.37 -5.39 -3.56
N LEU A 114 11.33 -6.12 -3.16
CA LEU A 114 11.30 -6.77 -1.85
C LEU A 114 12.34 -7.89 -1.72
N ALA A 115 12.59 -8.65 -2.79
CA ALA A 115 13.66 -9.65 -2.81
C ALA A 115 15.04 -8.99 -2.65
N ASP A 116 15.26 -7.84 -3.29
CA ASP A 116 16.49 -7.04 -3.14
C ASP A 116 16.68 -6.51 -1.71
N VAL A 117 15.59 -6.21 -1.00
CA VAL A 117 15.63 -5.85 0.43
C VAL A 117 16.18 -7.00 1.28
N LEU A 118 15.91 -8.24 0.89
CA LEU A 118 16.32 -9.45 1.60
C LEU A 118 17.71 -9.97 1.17
N ALA A 119 18.22 -9.49 0.03
CA ALA A 119 19.46 -9.99 -0.57
C ALA A 119 20.68 -10.02 0.36
N PRO A 120 20.92 -9.06 1.28
CA PRO A 120 22.05 -9.13 2.20
C PRO A 120 22.03 -10.32 3.16
N ASP A 121 20.86 -10.92 3.42
CA ASP A 121 20.66 -12.00 4.39
C ASP A 121 20.26 -13.35 3.75
N LEU A 122 20.65 -13.59 2.51
CA LEU A 122 20.29 -14.81 1.76
C LEU A 122 20.54 -16.11 2.54
N LEU A 123 21.65 -16.18 3.28
CA LEU A 123 22.02 -17.37 4.05
C LEU A 123 21.10 -17.62 5.28
N ARG A 124 20.33 -16.63 5.68
CA ARG A 124 19.36 -16.73 6.78
C ARG A 124 17.97 -17.12 6.31
N LEU A 125 17.71 -17.05 5.00
CA LEU A 125 16.41 -17.38 4.44
C LEU A 125 16.25 -18.89 4.29
N THR A 126 15.07 -19.40 4.63
CA THR A 126 14.69 -20.81 4.41
C THR A 126 14.09 -21.05 3.03
N VAL A 127 13.83 -19.99 2.28
CA VAL A 127 13.24 -20.00 0.94
C VAL A 127 13.95 -19.00 0.03
N ALA A 128 13.78 -19.12 -1.29
CA ALA A 128 14.33 -18.14 -2.24
C ALA A 128 13.80 -16.73 -1.94
N PRO A 129 14.60 -15.66 -2.15
CA PRO A 129 14.21 -14.27 -1.83
C PRO A 129 12.90 -13.84 -2.47
N GLU A 130 12.65 -14.25 -3.71
CA GLU A 130 11.41 -13.95 -4.43
C GLU A 130 10.20 -14.61 -3.76
N ARG A 131 10.38 -15.81 -3.21
CA ARG A 131 9.34 -16.51 -2.46
C ARG A 131 9.10 -15.83 -1.11
N ALA A 132 10.15 -15.43 -0.40
CA ALA A 132 10.05 -14.66 0.82
C ALA A 132 9.33 -13.32 0.57
N ALA A 133 9.68 -12.61 -0.51
CA ALA A 133 9.02 -11.39 -0.93
C ALA A 133 7.52 -11.60 -1.23
N GLN A 134 7.16 -12.72 -1.88
CA GLN A 134 5.75 -13.09 -2.10
C GLN A 134 5.02 -13.29 -0.77
N VAL A 135 5.63 -14.00 0.19
CA VAL A 135 5.05 -14.24 1.52
C VAL A 135 4.86 -12.92 2.27
N ILE A 136 5.87 -12.07 2.31
CA ILE A 136 5.78 -10.72 2.91
C ILE A 136 4.59 -9.96 2.34
N ARG A 137 4.50 -9.93 1.00
CA ARG A 137 3.42 -9.22 0.32
C ARG A 137 2.04 -9.79 0.64
N MET A 138 1.90 -11.12 0.68
CA MET A 138 0.63 -11.79 1.01
C MET A 138 0.20 -11.50 2.45
N ILE A 139 1.12 -11.58 3.41
CA ILE A 139 0.83 -11.32 4.82
C ILE A 139 0.48 -9.84 5.02
N ALA A 140 1.27 -8.92 4.43
CA ALA A 140 0.99 -7.49 4.51
C ALA A 140 -0.38 -7.14 3.89
N LEU A 141 -0.73 -7.75 2.76
CA LEU A 141 -2.03 -7.59 2.13
C LEU A 141 -3.17 -8.07 3.05
N ALA A 142 -3.08 -9.30 3.56
CA ALA A 142 -4.09 -9.86 4.44
C ALA A 142 -4.26 -9.01 5.71
N ALA A 143 -3.16 -8.55 6.31
CA ALA A 143 -3.18 -7.70 7.50
C ALA A 143 -3.71 -6.27 7.25
N SER A 144 -3.79 -5.84 5.98
CA SER A 144 -4.30 -4.50 5.62
C SER A 144 -5.81 -4.48 5.35
N VAL A 145 -6.45 -5.65 5.29
CA VAL A 145 -7.88 -5.77 4.99
C VAL A 145 -8.62 -6.18 6.24
N SER A 146 -9.25 -5.23 6.91
CA SER A 146 -9.95 -5.44 8.19
C SER A 146 -11.03 -6.52 8.15
N HIS A 147 -11.61 -6.81 6.98
CA HIS A 147 -12.61 -7.86 6.81
C HIS A 147 -12.00 -9.28 6.82
N ILE A 148 -10.69 -9.40 6.57
CA ILE A 148 -9.97 -10.68 6.59
C ILE A 148 -9.44 -10.97 7.99
N THR A 149 -8.99 -9.93 8.69
CA THR A 149 -8.50 -10.02 10.06
C THR A 149 -9.67 -9.88 11.05
N ALA A 150 -10.43 -10.94 11.25
CA ALA A 150 -11.56 -10.96 12.20
C ALA A 150 -11.07 -10.84 13.66
N GLY A 151 -10.41 -9.76 14.04
CA GLY A 151 -9.82 -9.55 15.36
C GLY A 151 -9.12 -8.21 15.49
N ALA A 152 -8.25 -8.08 16.49
CA ALA A 152 -7.40 -6.91 16.64
C ALA A 152 -6.45 -6.80 15.43
N ALA A 153 -6.25 -5.58 14.95
CA ALA A 153 -5.30 -5.32 13.88
C ALA A 153 -3.87 -5.59 14.40
N PHE A 154 -3.08 -6.29 13.59
CA PHE A 154 -1.65 -6.43 13.85
C PHE A 154 -0.97 -5.06 13.80
N ASP A 155 -0.11 -4.76 14.75
CA ASP A 155 0.82 -3.66 14.59
C ASP A 155 1.99 -4.05 13.67
N ASP A 156 2.84 -3.10 13.31
CA ASP A 156 3.92 -3.36 12.35
C ASP A 156 5.04 -4.22 12.96
N ASP A 157 5.25 -4.15 14.27
CA ASP A 157 6.26 -4.96 14.97
C ASP A 157 5.82 -6.41 15.10
N GLU A 158 4.55 -6.64 15.49
CA GLU A 158 3.96 -7.99 15.52
C GLU A 158 3.99 -8.65 14.14
N LEU A 159 3.62 -7.89 13.11
CA LEU A 159 3.59 -8.41 11.75
C LEU A 159 4.99 -8.71 11.23
N THR A 160 5.96 -7.85 11.53
CA THR A 160 7.37 -8.06 11.17
C THR A 160 7.94 -9.30 11.86
N ALA A 161 7.67 -9.47 13.15
CA ALA A 161 8.08 -10.66 13.88
C ALA A 161 7.47 -11.94 13.30
N LEU A 162 6.16 -11.93 12.99
CA LEU A 162 5.47 -13.05 12.37
C LEU A 162 6.08 -13.43 11.01
N ILE A 163 6.37 -12.44 10.17
CA ILE A 163 7.00 -12.62 8.87
C ILE A 163 8.40 -13.25 9.03
N LEU A 164 9.21 -12.68 9.90
CA LEU A 164 10.61 -13.09 10.06
C LEU A 164 10.73 -14.49 10.64
N TYR A 165 9.96 -14.82 11.64
CA TYR A 165 10.00 -16.18 12.25
C TYR A 165 9.48 -17.23 11.29
N GLY A 166 8.47 -16.93 10.47
CA GLY A 166 7.99 -17.84 9.43
C GLY A 166 8.97 -17.99 8.25
N ILE A 167 9.73 -16.96 7.92
CA ILE A 167 10.68 -16.95 6.78
C ILE A 167 12.05 -17.52 7.19
N LEU A 168 12.52 -17.18 8.38
CA LEU A 168 13.86 -17.55 8.83
C LEU A 168 13.93 -18.91 9.52
N GLY A 169 12.80 -19.51 9.86
CA GLY A 169 12.77 -20.77 10.63
C GLY A 169 13.37 -20.61 12.02
N CYS A 170 13.32 -19.42 12.62
CA CYS A 170 13.85 -19.16 13.95
C CYS A 170 12.99 -19.86 15.00
N LEU A 171 13.58 -20.75 15.77
CA LEU A 171 12.87 -21.61 16.73
C LEU A 171 12.64 -20.96 18.11
N THR A 172 13.12 -19.76 18.33
CA THR A 172 12.94 -19.07 19.61
C THR A 172 11.95 -17.93 19.48
N PRO A 173 10.71 -18.08 19.93
CA PRO A 173 9.81 -16.94 20.06
C PRO A 173 10.40 -15.93 21.06
N PRO A 174 10.18 -14.61 20.87
CA PRO A 174 10.55 -13.64 21.89
C PRO A 174 9.89 -14.05 23.20
N SER A 175 10.66 -14.06 24.27
CA SER A 175 10.12 -14.31 25.61
C SER A 175 9.01 -13.28 25.85
N ALA A 176 7.78 -13.75 26.01
CA ALA A 176 6.69 -12.91 26.46
C ALA A 176 7.09 -12.32 27.81
N THR A 177 7.54 -11.08 27.82
CA THR A 177 7.74 -10.32 29.04
C THR A 177 6.36 -10.06 29.61
N ARG A 178 6.10 -10.66 30.76
CA ARG A 178 4.90 -10.45 31.58
C ARG A 178 4.81 -9.01 32.05
#